data_a18b299866ca89802fc76311c2a99f3d
#
_entry.id   a18b299866ca89802fc76311c2a99f3d
#
_cell.length_a   1.000
_cell.length_b   1.000
_cell.length_c   1.000
_cell.angle_alpha   90.00
_cell.angle_beta   90.00
_cell.angle_gamma   90.00
#
_symmetry.space_group_name_H-M   'P 1'
#
loop_
_entity.id
_entity.type
_entity.pdbx_description
1 polymer ?
#
loop_
_entity_poly.entity_id
_entity_poly.type
_entity_poly.pdbx_seq_one_letter_code
_entity_poly.pdbx_strand_id
1 'polypeptide(L)'
;QIVMLPGGFSGGDEPDGSAKFIASFFRNPAVTEAVRRLLQQRDGLMLGICNGFQALIKLGLVPYGDIRPITACDPTLTFNTIGRHQSMLVHTRVASTGSPWLSKCEVGEMHTIAISHGEGRFVAPQEVLDTMLRNGQVATQYVDLTGVPTMDQRFNPNGSVLAIEG
;
A
#
# COMPACT_ATOMS: atom_id res chain seq x y z
N GLN A 1 -7.13 -14.68 -12.83
CA GLN A 1 -5.70 -14.86 -12.55
C GLN A 1 -5.25 -13.85 -11.49
N ILE A 2 -4.29 -14.26 -10.66
CA ILE A 2 -3.76 -13.42 -9.57
C ILE A 2 -2.25 -13.35 -9.68
N VAL A 3 -1.69 -12.15 -9.53
CA VAL A 3 -0.27 -11.91 -9.35
C VAL A 3 -0.05 -11.37 -7.94
N MET A 4 0.77 -12.03 -7.16
CA MET A 4 1.13 -11.60 -5.80
C MET A 4 2.59 -11.17 -5.76
N LEU A 5 2.84 -9.98 -5.22
CA LEU A 5 4.16 -9.46 -4.89
C LEU A 5 4.38 -9.61 -3.38
N PRO A 6 5.23 -10.55 -2.94
CA PRO A 6 5.46 -10.80 -1.52
C PRO A 6 6.28 -9.68 -0.87
N GLY A 7 6.32 -9.72 0.46
CA GLY A 7 7.24 -8.94 1.26
C GLY A 7 8.67 -9.50 1.24
N GLY A 8 9.52 -8.89 2.04
CA GLY A 8 10.95 -9.20 2.17
C GLY A 8 11.83 -8.10 1.60
N PHE A 9 13.13 -8.31 1.66
CA PHE A 9 14.10 -7.38 1.08
C PHE A 9 14.61 -7.94 -0.24
N SER A 10 14.62 -7.11 -1.29
CA SER A 10 15.27 -7.46 -2.56
C SER A 10 16.67 -6.84 -2.62
N GLY A 11 17.62 -7.58 -3.23
CA GLY A 11 18.97 -7.05 -3.44
C GLY A 11 18.92 -5.74 -4.23
N GLY A 12 19.63 -4.70 -3.73
CA GLY A 12 19.66 -3.37 -4.35
C GLY A 12 18.54 -2.42 -3.93
N ASP A 13 17.71 -2.78 -2.96
CA ASP A 13 16.74 -1.84 -2.37
C ASP A 13 17.46 -0.72 -1.59
N GLU A 14 18.52 -1.04 -0.89
CA GLU A 14 19.39 -0.08 -0.21
C GLU A 14 20.51 0.43 -1.14
N PRO A 15 20.90 1.71 -1.09
CA PRO A 15 20.37 2.81 -0.25
C PRO A 15 19.19 3.58 -0.87
N ASP A 16 18.74 3.21 -2.04
CA ASP A 16 17.81 4.00 -2.87
C ASP A 16 16.32 3.73 -2.55
N GLY A 17 16.03 2.96 -1.51
CA GLY A 17 14.68 2.68 -1.03
C GLY A 17 14.09 1.35 -1.51
N SER A 18 13.09 0.89 -0.78
CA SER A 18 12.44 -0.41 -0.94
C SER A 18 11.79 -0.59 -2.32
N ALA A 19 11.67 -1.86 -2.74
CA ALA A 19 11.01 -2.29 -3.99
C ALA A 19 11.62 -1.78 -5.30
N LYS A 20 12.83 -1.22 -5.28
CA LYS A 20 13.51 -0.70 -6.48
C LYS A 20 13.64 -1.76 -7.58
N PHE A 21 14.07 -2.96 -7.20
CA PHE A 21 14.29 -4.05 -8.14
C PHE A 21 12.99 -4.54 -8.78
N ILE A 22 11.95 -4.72 -7.95
CA ILE A 22 10.61 -5.12 -8.41
C ILE A 22 10.05 -4.07 -9.36
N ALA A 23 10.10 -2.79 -8.97
CA ALA A 23 9.62 -1.71 -9.81
C ALA A 23 10.36 -1.61 -11.15
N SER A 24 11.68 -1.80 -11.16
CA SER A 24 12.48 -1.83 -12.39
C SER A 24 12.07 -2.98 -13.32
N PHE A 25 11.86 -4.18 -12.77
CA PHE A 25 11.40 -5.34 -13.53
C PHE A 25 10.03 -5.09 -14.18
N PHE A 26 9.07 -4.55 -13.43
CA PHE A 26 7.72 -4.30 -13.92
C PHE A 26 7.65 -3.17 -14.94
N ARG A 27 8.63 -2.26 -15.00
CA ARG A 27 8.76 -1.21 -16.02
C ARG A 27 9.30 -1.71 -17.36
N ASN A 28 9.71 -2.97 -17.46
CA ASN A 28 10.00 -3.56 -18.77
C ASN A 28 8.74 -3.50 -19.66
N PRO A 29 8.83 -3.02 -20.92
CA PRO A 29 7.65 -2.83 -21.76
C PRO A 29 6.79 -4.08 -21.94
N ALA A 30 7.40 -5.25 -22.11
CA ALA A 30 6.69 -6.51 -22.27
C ALA A 30 5.93 -6.92 -20.99
N VAL A 31 6.54 -6.67 -19.81
CA VAL A 31 5.93 -6.95 -18.50
C VAL A 31 4.80 -5.95 -18.23
N THR A 32 5.05 -4.66 -18.48
CA THR A 32 4.02 -3.60 -18.35
C THR A 32 2.77 -3.95 -19.17
N GLU A 33 2.96 -4.35 -20.43
CA GLU A 33 1.85 -4.73 -21.31
C GLU A 33 1.13 -6.00 -20.82
N ALA A 34 1.86 -6.96 -20.29
CA ALA A 34 1.27 -8.17 -19.69
C ALA A 34 0.41 -7.84 -18.46
N VAL A 35 0.86 -6.90 -17.60
CA VAL A 35 0.11 -6.42 -16.44
C VAL A 35 -1.17 -5.69 -16.89
N ARG A 36 -1.08 -4.81 -17.88
CA ARG A 36 -2.25 -4.12 -18.43
C ARG A 36 -3.29 -5.11 -18.96
N ARG A 37 -2.86 -6.11 -19.72
CA ARG A 37 -3.75 -7.17 -20.21
C ARG A 37 -4.37 -7.97 -19.06
N LEU A 38 -3.60 -8.28 -18.02
CA LEU A 38 -4.12 -8.97 -16.84
C LEU A 38 -5.24 -8.18 -16.19
N LEU A 39 -5.02 -6.89 -15.91
CA LEU A 39 -5.95 -6.07 -15.15
C LEU A 39 -7.14 -5.57 -15.98
N GLN A 40 -6.91 -5.17 -17.24
CA GLN A 40 -7.92 -4.49 -18.06
C GLN A 40 -8.71 -5.43 -18.99
N GLN A 41 -8.14 -6.58 -19.37
CA GLN A 41 -8.76 -7.48 -20.35
C GLN A 41 -9.16 -8.82 -19.76
N ARG A 42 -8.47 -9.29 -18.70
CA ARG A 42 -8.68 -10.62 -18.12
C ARG A 42 -9.35 -10.59 -16.74
N ASP A 43 -9.73 -9.42 -16.27
CA ASP A 43 -10.31 -9.24 -14.93
C ASP A 43 -9.43 -9.92 -13.84
N GLY A 44 -8.12 -9.78 -13.99
CA GLY A 44 -7.15 -10.33 -13.07
C GLY A 44 -6.90 -9.41 -11.88
N LEU A 45 -6.28 -9.94 -10.83
CA LEU A 45 -5.98 -9.20 -9.61
C LEU A 45 -4.49 -9.15 -9.33
N MET A 46 -4.07 -8.07 -8.68
CA MET A 46 -2.73 -7.96 -8.10
C MET A 46 -2.81 -7.70 -6.61
N LEU A 47 -1.92 -8.34 -5.84
CA LEU A 47 -1.76 -8.13 -4.41
C LEU A 47 -0.30 -7.81 -4.10
N GLY A 48 -0.06 -6.75 -3.33
CA GLY A 48 1.27 -6.40 -2.83
C GLY A 48 1.30 -6.44 -1.31
N ILE A 49 2.25 -7.16 -0.75
CA ILE A 49 2.46 -7.25 0.70
C ILE A 49 3.81 -6.63 1.05
N CYS A 50 3.85 -5.70 2.00
CA CYS A 50 5.07 -5.06 2.50
C CYS A 50 5.91 -4.49 1.33
N ASN A 51 7.07 -5.06 0.99
CA ASN A 51 7.88 -4.64 -0.16
C ASN A 51 7.10 -4.70 -1.49
N GLY A 52 6.22 -5.69 -1.65
CA GLY A 52 5.31 -5.76 -2.81
C GLY A 52 4.31 -4.60 -2.85
N PHE A 53 3.78 -4.16 -1.71
CA PHE A 53 2.93 -2.97 -1.64
C PHE A 53 3.70 -1.69 -2.00
N GLN A 54 4.92 -1.56 -1.50
CA GLN A 54 5.82 -0.46 -1.90
C GLN A 54 6.06 -0.46 -3.43
N ALA A 55 6.19 -1.63 -4.05
CA ALA A 55 6.32 -1.75 -5.50
C ALA A 55 5.06 -1.28 -6.23
N LEU A 56 3.86 -1.67 -5.77
CA LEU A 56 2.60 -1.24 -6.37
C LEU A 56 2.45 0.29 -6.34
N ILE A 57 2.79 0.92 -5.23
CA ILE A 57 2.78 2.39 -5.10
C ILE A 57 3.80 3.02 -6.07
N LYS A 58 5.05 2.55 -6.07
CA LYS A 58 6.13 3.07 -6.94
C LYS A 58 5.86 2.89 -8.45
N LEU A 59 5.04 1.92 -8.79
CA LEU A 59 4.60 1.68 -10.17
C LEU A 59 3.40 2.53 -10.58
N GLY A 60 2.65 3.08 -9.62
CA GLY A 60 1.38 3.77 -9.86
C GLY A 60 0.19 2.82 -9.97
N LEU A 61 0.38 1.51 -9.81
CA LEU A 61 -0.71 0.53 -9.80
C LEU A 61 -1.70 0.81 -8.67
N VAL A 62 -1.19 1.28 -7.54
CA VAL A 62 -2.00 1.83 -6.46
C VAL A 62 -1.61 3.31 -6.32
N PRO A 63 -2.57 4.25 -6.35
CA PRO A 63 -4.03 4.08 -6.48
C PRO A 63 -4.57 4.15 -7.93
N TYR A 64 -3.72 4.22 -8.95
CA TYR A 64 -4.15 4.61 -10.31
C TYR A 64 -4.56 3.44 -11.24
N GLY A 65 -4.23 2.20 -10.87
CA GLY A 65 -4.60 1.02 -11.66
C GLY A 65 -3.76 0.80 -12.93
N ASP A 66 -2.69 1.56 -13.15
CA ASP A 66 -1.79 1.41 -14.30
C ASP A 66 -0.33 1.69 -13.93
N ILE A 67 0.59 1.09 -14.67
CA ILE A 67 2.02 1.37 -14.55
C ILE A 67 2.32 2.70 -15.25
N ARG A 68 2.71 3.70 -14.47
CA ARG A 68 2.96 5.07 -14.93
C ARG A 68 4.20 5.68 -14.27
N PRO A 69 4.79 6.72 -14.85
CA PRO A 69 5.78 7.52 -14.17
C PRO A 69 5.19 8.16 -12.91
N ILE A 70 5.93 8.12 -11.81
CA ILE A 70 5.56 8.73 -10.53
C ILE A 70 6.29 10.05 -10.37
N THR A 71 5.60 11.06 -9.87
CA THR A 71 6.07 12.41 -9.62
C THR A 71 6.06 12.73 -8.12
N ALA A 72 6.56 13.90 -7.75
CA ALA A 72 6.51 14.38 -6.36
C ALA A 72 5.07 14.64 -5.84
N CYS A 73 4.08 14.71 -6.75
CA CYS A 73 2.67 14.91 -6.41
C CYS A 73 1.89 13.58 -6.27
N ASP A 74 2.56 12.45 -6.40
CA ASP A 74 1.93 11.13 -6.29
C ASP A 74 2.12 10.54 -4.87
N PRO A 75 1.26 9.62 -4.43
CA PRO A 75 1.43 8.90 -3.18
C PRO A 75 2.76 8.16 -3.11
N THR A 76 3.31 8.06 -1.93
CA THR A 76 4.51 7.25 -1.69
C THR A 76 4.48 6.59 -0.32
N LEU A 77 5.23 5.50 -0.19
CA LEU A 77 5.63 4.95 1.10
C LEU A 77 7.06 5.40 1.40
N THR A 78 7.26 5.94 2.59
CA THR A 78 8.54 6.49 3.04
C THR A 78 8.89 5.99 4.44
N PHE A 79 10.03 6.46 4.96
CA PHE A 79 10.50 6.05 6.28
C PHE A 79 9.48 6.30 7.38
N ASN A 80 9.35 5.31 8.28
CA ASN A 80 8.57 5.47 9.50
C ASN A 80 9.01 6.71 10.26
N THR A 81 8.07 7.43 10.89
CA THR A 81 8.38 8.65 11.67
C THR A 81 9.39 8.43 12.77
N ILE A 82 9.47 7.21 13.30
CA ILE A 82 10.47 6.83 14.31
C ILE A 82 11.91 6.69 13.75
N GLY A 83 12.08 6.72 12.43
CA GLY A 83 13.39 6.63 11.77
C GLY A 83 14.06 5.25 11.83
N ARG A 84 13.31 4.21 12.13
CA ARG A 84 13.83 2.83 12.21
C ARG A 84 12.79 1.79 11.82
N HIS A 85 13.25 0.55 11.63
CA HIS A 85 12.40 -0.62 11.44
C HIS A 85 11.47 -0.84 12.65
N GLN A 86 10.20 -1.14 12.36
CA GLN A 86 9.18 -1.53 13.32
C GLN A 86 8.71 -2.94 13.01
N SER A 87 8.65 -3.80 14.05
CA SER A 87 8.08 -5.15 13.96
C SER A 87 7.17 -5.35 15.16
N MET A 88 5.86 -5.38 14.93
CA MET A 88 4.86 -5.48 16.00
C MET A 88 3.50 -5.92 15.46
N LEU A 89 2.59 -6.27 16.36
CA LEU A 89 1.17 -6.42 16.05
C LEU A 89 0.48 -5.07 16.13
N VAL A 90 -0.38 -4.79 15.16
CA VAL A 90 -1.21 -3.57 15.10
C VAL A 90 -2.67 -3.94 14.89
N HIS A 91 -3.56 -3.02 15.27
CA HIS A 91 -4.97 -3.13 14.96
C HIS A 91 -5.30 -2.30 13.73
N THR A 92 -6.02 -2.92 12.81
CA THR A 92 -6.53 -2.26 11.61
C THR A 92 -8.04 -2.46 11.53
N ARG A 93 -8.71 -1.58 10.79
CA ARG A 93 -10.09 -1.77 10.39
C ARG A 93 -10.23 -1.75 8.88
N VAL A 94 -11.23 -2.41 8.37
CA VAL A 94 -11.67 -2.28 6.99
C VAL A 94 -12.31 -0.90 6.81
N ALA A 95 -11.72 -0.05 6.00
CA ALA A 95 -12.22 1.30 5.72
C ALA A 95 -13.15 1.31 4.51
N SER A 96 -12.92 0.40 3.55
CA SER A 96 -13.73 0.24 2.34
C SER A 96 -13.70 -1.22 1.89
N THR A 97 -14.80 -1.71 1.35
CA THR A 97 -14.91 -3.03 0.69
C THR A 97 -14.89 -2.92 -0.83
N GLY A 98 -14.48 -1.78 -1.38
CA GLY A 98 -14.34 -1.58 -2.82
C GLY A 98 -13.27 -2.44 -3.49
N SER A 99 -12.30 -2.92 -2.73
CA SER A 99 -11.32 -3.89 -3.20
C SER A 99 -11.90 -5.31 -3.25
N PRO A 100 -11.70 -6.08 -4.34
CA PRO A 100 -12.08 -7.49 -4.40
C PRO A 100 -11.51 -8.35 -3.26
N TRP A 101 -10.36 -7.99 -2.73
CA TRP A 101 -9.73 -8.66 -1.59
C TRP A 101 -10.54 -8.56 -0.29
N LEU A 102 -11.35 -7.51 -0.15
CA LEU A 102 -12.17 -7.25 1.03
C LEU A 102 -13.68 -7.47 0.80
N SER A 103 -14.06 -8.08 -0.33
CA SER A 103 -15.46 -8.29 -0.72
C SER A 103 -16.27 -9.18 0.24
N LYS A 104 -15.61 -9.89 1.16
CA LYS A 104 -16.23 -10.73 2.19
C LYS A 104 -16.16 -10.12 3.58
N CYS A 105 -15.56 -8.96 3.73
CA CYS A 105 -15.43 -8.22 4.98
C CYS A 105 -16.55 -7.18 5.10
N GLU A 106 -16.74 -6.68 6.31
CA GLU A 106 -17.65 -5.57 6.60
C GLU A 106 -16.85 -4.29 6.91
N VAL A 107 -17.36 -3.13 6.48
CA VAL A 107 -16.75 -1.84 6.83
C VAL A 107 -16.78 -1.67 8.34
N GLY A 108 -15.62 -1.35 8.94
CA GLY A 108 -15.45 -1.28 10.39
C GLY A 108 -14.97 -2.59 11.02
N GLU A 109 -14.95 -3.70 10.30
CA GLU A 109 -14.40 -4.97 10.80
C GLU A 109 -12.94 -4.79 11.19
N MET A 110 -12.58 -5.25 12.40
CA MET A 110 -11.24 -5.07 12.97
C MET A 110 -10.40 -6.33 12.82
N HIS A 111 -9.15 -6.14 12.47
CA HIS A 111 -8.14 -7.20 12.39
C HIS A 111 -6.91 -6.85 13.19
N THR A 112 -6.25 -7.87 13.75
CA THR A 112 -4.91 -7.73 14.31
C THR A 112 -3.93 -8.36 13.34
N ILE A 113 -3.01 -7.56 12.82
CA ILE A 113 -2.03 -7.99 11.83
C ILE A 113 -0.61 -7.73 12.30
N ALA A 114 0.35 -8.47 11.77
CA ALA A 114 1.76 -8.23 11.98
C ALA A 114 2.28 -7.23 10.94
N ILE A 115 3.01 -6.22 11.40
CA ILE A 115 3.81 -5.34 10.52
C ILE A 115 5.30 -5.56 10.78
N SER A 116 6.12 -5.42 9.74
CA SER A 116 7.58 -5.51 9.83
C SER A 116 8.20 -4.73 8.67
N HIS A 117 8.52 -3.46 8.90
CA HIS A 117 9.06 -2.57 7.85
C HIS A 117 9.74 -1.32 8.43
N GLY A 118 10.67 -0.73 7.66
CA GLY A 118 11.29 0.57 7.91
C GLY A 118 10.63 1.71 7.11
N GLU A 119 9.98 1.39 6.00
CA GLU A 119 9.35 2.31 5.04
C GLU A 119 7.86 1.96 4.85
N GLY A 120 7.07 2.12 5.91
CA GLY A 120 5.63 1.84 5.88
C GLY A 120 4.76 3.09 5.98
N ARG A 121 5.36 4.29 6.02
CA ARG A 121 4.64 5.55 6.17
C ARG A 121 4.02 5.98 4.85
N PHE A 122 2.71 5.88 4.73
CA PHE A 122 1.98 6.41 3.60
C PHE A 122 1.85 7.94 3.69
N VAL A 123 2.23 8.62 2.60
CA VAL A 123 2.07 10.07 2.43
C VAL A 123 1.53 10.38 1.03
N ALA A 124 0.66 11.37 0.93
CA ALA A 124 0.12 11.86 -0.33
C ALA A 124 -0.33 13.32 -0.19
N PRO A 125 -0.39 14.10 -1.28
CA PRO A 125 -1.01 15.42 -1.29
C PRO A 125 -2.50 15.35 -0.94
N GLN A 126 -3.04 16.43 -0.34
CA GLN A 126 -4.42 16.47 0.13
C GLN A 126 -5.44 16.18 -0.98
N GLU A 127 -5.24 16.72 -2.17
CA GLU A 127 -6.15 16.49 -3.31
C GLU A 127 -6.22 15.01 -3.72
N VAL A 128 -5.10 14.30 -3.62
CA VAL A 128 -5.03 12.86 -3.90
C VAL A 128 -5.74 12.08 -2.80
N LEU A 129 -5.51 12.44 -1.53
CA LEU A 129 -6.21 11.84 -0.38
C LEU A 129 -7.73 12.00 -0.50
N ASP A 130 -8.21 13.20 -0.81
CA ASP A 130 -9.63 13.48 -0.99
C ASP A 130 -10.24 12.63 -2.13
N THR A 131 -9.48 12.44 -3.19
CA THR A 131 -9.91 11.60 -4.31
C THR A 131 -9.95 10.12 -3.93
N MET A 132 -8.93 9.63 -3.24
CA MET A 132 -8.88 8.25 -2.76
C MET A 132 -10.02 7.93 -1.80
N LEU A 133 -10.33 8.86 -0.88
CA LEU A 133 -11.44 8.71 0.06
C LEU A 133 -12.79 8.67 -0.66
N ARG A 134 -13.04 9.62 -1.58
CA ARG A 134 -14.28 9.63 -2.38
C ARG A 134 -14.48 8.37 -3.20
N ASN A 135 -13.41 7.79 -3.70
CA ASN A 135 -13.45 6.59 -4.53
C ASN A 135 -13.42 5.28 -3.72
N GLY A 136 -13.35 5.34 -2.38
CA GLY A 136 -13.24 4.15 -1.53
C GLY A 136 -11.94 3.37 -1.74
N GLN A 137 -10.84 4.04 -2.11
CA GLN A 137 -9.55 3.42 -2.41
C GLN A 137 -8.67 3.18 -1.18
N VAL A 138 -9.06 3.71 -0.01
CA VAL A 138 -8.44 3.37 1.27
C VAL A 138 -9.09 2.07 1.77
N ALA A 139 -8.35 0.99 1.72
CA ALA A 139 -8.85 -0.34 2.05
C ALA A 139 -8.85 -0.58 3.57
N THR A 140 -7.74 -0.24 4.23
CA THR A 140 -7.55 -0.47 5.67
C THR A 140 -6.91 0.75 6.35
N GLN A 141 -7.22 0.92 7.63
CA GLN A 141 -6.68 1.99 8.46
C GLN A 141 -6.21 1.46 9.81
N TYR A 142 -5.11 2.00 10.34
CA TYR A 142 -4.70 1.79 11.72
C TYR A 142 -5.73 2.36 12.68
N VAL A 143 -6.05 1.60 13.73
CA VAL A 143 -7.05 1.99 14.73
C VAL A 143 -6.54 1.79 16.15
N ASP A 144 -7.12 2.53 17.08
CA ASP A 144 -6.96 2.28 18.52
C ASP A 144 -7.75 1.03 18.96
N LEU A 145 -7.71 0.74 20.27
CA LEU A 145 -8.40 -0.43 20.84
C LEU A 145 -9.93 -0.35 20.75
N THR A 146 -10.48 0.81 20.42
CA THR A 146 -11.93 1.02 20.23
C THR A 146 -12.36 0.98 18.76
N GLY A 147 -11.40 0.78 17.83
CA GLY A 147 -11.66 0.73 16.39
C GLY A 147 -11.70 2.10 15.71
N VAL A 148 -11.28 3.16 16.39
CA VAL A 148 -11.24 4.51 15.83
C VAL A 148 -9.90 4.78 15.14
N PRO A 149 -9.89 5.23 13.86
CA PRO A 149 -8.65 5.61 13.18
C PRO A 149 -7.92 6.71 13.94
N THR A 150 -6.62 6.53 14.11
CA THR A 150 -5.86 7.44 14.97
C THR A 150 -4.49 7.77 14.42
N MET A 151 -4.02 8.98 14.70
CA MET A 151 -2.65 9.43 14.42
C MET A 151 -1.69 9.19 15.60
N ASP A 152 -2.18 8.61 16.71
CA ASP A 152 -1.34 8.26 17.85
C ASP A 152 -0.34 7.17 17.44
N GLN A 153 0.96 7.44 17.61
CA GLN A 153 2.05 6.54 17.20
C GLN A 153 2.04 5.18 17.90
N ARG A 154 1.34 5.05 19.02
CA ARG A 154 1.14 3.75 19.69
C ARG A 154 0.33 2.78 18.83
N PHE A 155 -0.56 3.31 17.99
CA PHE A 155 -1.49 2.55 17.14
C PHE A 155 -1.22 2.74 15.65
N ASN A 156 -0.67 3.89 15.24
CA ASN A 156 -0.20 4.19 13.89
C ASN A 156 1.34 4.37 13.91
N PRO A 157 2.08 3.28 14.06
CA PRO A 157 3.52 3.33 14.35
C PRO A 157 4.36 3.89 13.19
N ASN A 158 3.82 3.88 11.98
CA ASN A 158 4.49 4.43 10.80
C ASN A 158 4.37 5.96 10.75
N GLY A 159 3.28 6.53 11.31
CA GLY A 159 2.88 7.91 11.12
C GLY A 159 2.23 8.15 9.75
N SER A 160 1.54 7.15 9.19
CA SER A 160 0.81 7.25 7.93
C SER A 160 -0.30 8.29 8.03
N VAL A 161 -0.44 9.12 7.00
CA VAL A 161 -1.49 10.13 6.93
C VAL A 161 -2.87 9.47 6.96
N LEU A 162 -3.84 10.07 7.68
CA LEU A 162 -5.19 9.54 7.86
C LEU A 162 -5.22 8.09 8.40
N ALA A 163 -4.17 7.67 9.07
CA ALA A 163 -3.98 6.31 9.55
C ALA A 163 -4.07 5.22 8.45
N ILE A 164 -3.81 5.56 7.19
CA ILE A 164 -3.89 4.62 6.07
C ILE A 164 -2.84 3.52 6.25
N GLU A 165 -3.31 2.27 6.20
CA GLU A 165 -2.45 1.07 6.25
C GLU A 165 -2.37 0.39 4.88
N GLY A 166 -3.49 0.30 4.15
CA GLY A 166 -3.56 -0.28 2.83
C GLY A 166 -4.73 0.24 2.00
#